data_61aa03dead94c2a8026ca0c805f6f5ba
#
_entry.id   61aa03dead94c2a8026ca0c805f6f5ba
#
_cell.length_a   1.000
_cell.length_b   1.000
_cell.length_c   1.000
_cell.angle_alpha   90.00
_cell.angle_beta   90.00
_cell.angle_gamma   90.00
#
_symmetry.space_group_name_H-M   'P 1'
#
loop_
_entity.id
_entity.type
_entity.pdbx_description
1 polymer ?
#
loop_
_entity_poly.entity_id
_entity_poly.type
_entity_poly.pdbx_seq_one_letter_code
_entity_poly.pdbx_strand_id
1 'polypeptide(L)'
;MIPGMQQAVMNAFQYSLFYLIFSLPLTLSYRTTKVINFAHANFITYGAYVAILLHGILGSNLMSLAVIVAFLLTGSIAVINNMLVFTPLQKRGSSPAIVMISSMGLWIAYKYLLYMITDIANYYTTKNFVSYGKITYSDVPRGSVGGIDFSQALVASLVAASLTVVLLYILLEKTKIGRAMRAVADNPSLAEISGIPRALIINLTWFICGGIVGVGGVIWTSFSGAITPEAGDSMILQVFTVGFIGGLVSLLRTGIGAVLIAAIENVGIAVLNAFFGIPVSFRPFLTFATLITTLIAFPPLGAGGGLPYRFLRRGSKK
;
A
#
# COMPACT_ATOMS: atom_id res chain seq x y z
N MET A 1 3.04 20.29 -28.26
CA MET A 1 2.96 19.24 -27.22
C MET A 1 3.90 19.64 -26.08
N ILE A 2 3.48 19.49 -24.83
CA ILE A 2 4.36 19.76 -23.67
C ILE A 2 5.49 18.73 -23.69
N PRO A 3 6.77 19.16 -23.66
CA PRO A 3 7.89 18.21 -23.62
C PRO A 3 7.76 17.27 -22.41
N GLY A 4 7.98 15.97 -22.63
CA GLY A 4 7.88 14.96 -21.56
C GLY A 4 6.47 14.53 -21.14
N MET A 5 5.38 15.04 -21.75
CA MET A 5 4.01 14.67 -21.41
C MET A 5 3.75 13.18 -21.62
N GLN A 6 4.27 12.59 -22.68
CA GLN A 6 4.12 11.15 -22.94
C GLN A 6 4.74 10.33 -21.81
N GLN A 7 5.94 10.70 -21.37
CA GLN A 7 6.59 10.03 -20.23
C GLN A 7 5.83 10.26 -18.93
N ALA A 8 5.26 11.44 -18.72
CA ALA A 8 4.43 11.71 -17.54
C ALA A 8 3.17 10.82 -17.48
N VAL A 9 2.53 10.57 -18.62
CA VAL A 9 1.39 9.65 -18.74
C VAL A 9 1.83 8.21 -18.48
N MET A 10 2.96 7.76 -19.03
CA MET A 10 3.50 6.43 -18.74
C MET A 10 3.85 6.24 -17.27
N ASN A 11 4.46 7.24 -16.65
CA ASN A 11 4.73 7.23 -15.23
C ASN A 11 3.43 7.19 -14.41
N ALA A 12 2.41 7.97 -14.77
CA ALA A 12 1.11 7.93 -14.12
C ALA A 12 0.49 6.52 -14.19
N PHE A 13 0.54 5.88 -15.36
CA PHE A 13 0.06 4.51 -15.52
C PHE A 13 0.84 3.54 -14.62
N GLN A 14 2.18 3.58 -14.63
CA GLN A 14 3.03 2.73 -13.80
C GLN A 14 2.76 2.92 -12.30
N TYR A 15 2.70 4.17 -11.82
CA TYR A 15 2.41 4.47 -10.41
C TYR A 15 0.99 4.05 -10.02
N SER A 16 0.00 4.15 -10.92
CA SER A 16 -1.36 3.69 -10.63
C SER A 16 -1.41 2.20 -10.30
N LEU A 17 -0.60 1.37 -10.98
CA LEU A 17 -0.50 -0.06 -10.70
C LEU A 17 0.07 -0.32 -9.30
N PHE A 18 1.12 0.38 -8.89
CA PHE A 18 1.66 0.27 -7.53
C PHE A 18 0.66 0.75 -6.47
N TYR A 19 -0.02 1.88 -6.73
CA TYR A 19 -1.04 2.36 -5.81
C TYR A 19 -2.21 1.38 -5.67
N LEU A 20 -2.60 0.67 -6.73
CA LEU A 20 -3.56 -0.43 -6.64
C LEU A 20 -3.07 -1.56 -5.74
N ILE A 21 -1.84 -2.05 -5.97
CA ILE A 21 -1.25 -3.16 -5.19
C ILE A 21 -1.16 -2.80 -3.70
N PHE A 22 -0.83 -1.55 -3.36
CA PHE A 22 -0.62 -1.15 -1.98
C PHE A 22 -1.90 -0.69 -1.28
N SER A 23 -2.80 0.02 -1.97
CA SER A 23 -3.97 0.65 -1.33
C SER A 23 -5.19 -0.27 -1.24
N LEU A 24 -5.38 -1.23 -2.16
CA LEU A 24 -6.48 -2.18 -2.07
C LEU A 24 -6.40 -3.06 -0.81
N PRO A 25 -5.22 -3.63 -0.46
CA PRO A 25 -5.06 -4.36 0.79
C PRO A 25 -5.25 -3.46 2.04
N LEU A 26 -4.78 -2.20 2.00
CA LEU A 26 -5.04 -1.26 3.08
C LEU A 26 -6.54 -1.04 3.29
N THR A 27 -7.28 -0.82 2.22
CA THR A 27 -8.75 -0.65 2.26
C THR A 27 -9.43 -1.90 2.80
N LEU A 28 -9.02 -3.10 2.38
CA LEU A 28 -9.59 -4.35 2.86
C LEU A 28 -9.31 -4.57 4.35
N SER A 29 -8.07 -4.36 4.80
CA SER A 29 -7.69 -4.49 6.21
C SER A 29 -8.47 -3.52 7.08
N TYR A 30 -8.56 -2.24 6.68
CA TYR A 30 -9.35 -1.25 7.40
C TYR A 30 -10.86 -1.59 7.42
N ARG A 31 -11.42 -1.99 6.30
CA ARG A 31 -12.84 -2.36 6.21
C ARG A 31 -13.20 -3.45 7.22
N THR A 32 -12.33 -4.45 7.39
CA THR A 32 -12.58 -5.62 8.26
C THR A 32 -12.24 -5.33 9.72
N THR A 33 -11.18 -4.55 9.99
CA THR A 33 -10.62 -4.39 11.35
C THR A 33 -10.83 -3.01 11.96
N LYS A 34 -11.16 -2.00 11.13
CA LYS A 34 -11.24 -0.59 11.49
C LYS A 34 -9.93 0.00 12.02
N VAL A 35 -8.79 -0.63 11.69
CA VAL A 35 -7.45 -0.18 12.09
C VAL A 35 -6.78 0.55 10.94
N ILE A 36 -6.42 1.82 11.15
CA ILE A 36 -5.52 2.57 10.28
C ILE A 36 -4.10 2.16 10.64
N ASN A 37 -3.42 1.46 9.72
CA ASN A 37 -2.13 0.84 9.98
C ASN A 37 -0.98 1.57 9.26
N PHE A 38 -0.20 2.38 9.99
CA PHE A 38 0.99 3.04 9.45
C PHE A 38 2.15 2.07 9.20
N ALA A 39 2.23 0.95 9.94
CA ALA A 39 3.22 -0.09 9.68
C ALA A 39 3.02 -0.80 8.32
N HIS A 40 1.96 -0.46 7.60
CA HIS A 40 1.72 -0.90 6.22
C HIS A 40 2.89 -0.50 5.28
N ALA A 41 3.51 0.65 5.49
CA ALA A 41 4.72 1.10 4.80
C ALA A 41 5.86 0.06 4.89
N ASN A 42 6.03 -0.53 6.08
CA ASN A 42 7.11 -1.50 6.28
C ASN A 42 6.92 -2.80 5.49
N PHE A 43 5.68 -3.20 5.17
CA PHE A 43 5.46 -4.38 4.34
C PHE A 43 6.02 -4.18 2.93
N ILE A 44 5.93 -2.95 2.38
CA ILE A 44 6.57 -2.58 1.11
C ILE A 44 8.07 -2.71 1.24
N THR A 45 8.66 -2.09 2.27
CA THR A 45 10.11 -2.10 2.51
C THR A 45 10.63 -3.51 2.73
N TYR A 46 10.00 -4.31 3.59
CA TYR A 46 10.43 -5.69 3.85
C TYR A 46 10.33 -6.57 2.62
N GLY A 47 9.27 -6.41 1.79
CA GLY A 47 9.17 -7.08 0.50
C GLY A 47 10.33 -6.71 -0.44
N ALA A 48 10.68 -5.43 -0.52
CA ALA A 48 11.82 -4.96 -1.30
C ALA A 48 13.14 -5.54 -0.82
N TYR A 49 13.36 -5.60 0.50
CA TYR A 49 14.57 -6.18 1.08
C TYR A 49 14.68 -7.69 0.88
N VAL A 50 13.57 -8.42 0.90
CA VAL A 50 13.56 -9.85 0.53
C VAL A 50 14.08 -10.05 -0.89
N ALA A 51 13.64 -9.21 -1.84
CA ALA A 51 14.14 -9.28 -3.21
C ALA A 51 15.65 -9.06 -3.30
N ILE A 52 16.17 -8.03 -2.60
CA ILE A 52 17.59 -7.70 -2.59
C ILE A 52 18.42 -8.80 -1.95
N LEU A 53 17.99 -9.30 -0.79
CA LEU A 53 18.71 -10.36 -0.07
C LEU A 53 18.78 -11.65 -0.90
N LEU A 54 17.68 -12.08 -1.48
CA LEU A 54 17.64 -13.28 -2.30
C LEU A 54 18.42 -13.10 -3.61
N HIS A 55 18.35 -11.92 -4.24
CA HIS A 55 19.18 -11.62 -5.40
C HIS A 55 20.68 -11.66 -5.06
N GLY A 56 21.08 -11.09 -3.93
CA GLY A 56 22.46 -11.09 -3.48
C GLY A 56 23.02 -12.47 -3.12
N ILE A 57 22.18 -13.40 -2.65
CA ILE A 57 22.55 -14.75 -2.23
C ILE A 57 22.51 -15.73 -3.42
N LEU A 58 21.46 -15.67 -4.23
CA LEU A 58 21.05 -16.71 -5.17
C LEU A 58 21.12 -16.26 -6.65
N GLY A 59 21.39 -14.98 -6.91
CA GLY A 59 21.42 -14.40 -8.26
C GLY A 59 20.04 -14.08 -8.83
N SER A 60 20.01 -13.54 -10.05
CA SER A 60 18.79 -12.98 -10.68
C SER A 60 17.69 -14.00 -11.03
N ASN A 61 18.02 -15.28 -11.12
CA ASN A 61 17.09 -16.31 -11.60
C ASN A 61 15.97 -16.69 -10.63
N LEU A 62 15.92 -16.13 -9.41
CA LEU A 62 15.02 -16.55 -8.34
C LEU A 62 14.06 -15.44 -7.88
N MET A 63 13.71 -14.51 -8.77
CA MET A 63 12.71 -13.46 -8.47
C MET A 63 11.34 -14.06 -8.09
N SER A 64 10.96 -15.20 -8.66
CA SER A 64 9.75 -15.95 -8.29
C SER A 64 9.78 -16.43 -6.83
N LEU A 65 10.95 -16.86 -6.35
CA LEU A 65 11.13 -17.23 -4.95
C LEU A 65 11.00 -16.00 -4.03
N ALA A 66 11.55 -14.86 -4.44
CA ALA A 66 11.43 -13.61 -3.69
C ALA A 66 9.96 -13.21 -3.49
N VAL A 67 9.11 -13.37 -4.50
CA VAL A 67 7.67 -13.11 -4.42
C VAL A 67 7.00 -14.00 -3.36
N ILE A 68 7.30 -15.30 -3.36
CA ILE A 68 6.72 -16.26 -2.39
C ILE A 68 7.20 -15.93 -0.96
N VAL A 69 8.51 -15.74 -0.79
CA VAL A 69 9.09 -15.44 0.53
C VAL A 69 8.59 -14.11 1.06
N ALA A 70 8.51 -13.08 0.23
CA ALA A 70 7.97 -11.79 0.62
C ALA A 70 6.49 -11.89 1.03
N PHE A 71 5.67 -12.62 0.27
CA PHE A 71 4.26 -12.84 0.62
C PHE A 71 4.10 -13.50 1.99
N LEU A 72 4.85 -14.57 2.25
CA LEU A 72 4.79 -15.30 3.51
C LEU A 72 5.33 -14.47 4.68
N LEU A 73 6.47 -13.82 4.49
CA LEU A 73 7.13 -13.03 5.54
C LEU A 73 6.26 -11.83 5.96
N THR A 74 5.88 -10.99 5.00
CA THR A 74 5.11 -9.76 5.31
C THR A 74 3.68 -10.09 5.75
N GLY A 75 3.07 -11.15 5.21
CA GLY A 75 1.80 -11.67 5.69
C GLY A 75 1.88 -12.14 7.14
N SER A 76 2.94 -12.87 7.50
CA SER A 76 3.17 -13.32 8.88
C SER A 76 3.41 -12.15 9.84
N ILE A 77 4.21 -11.15 9.44
CA ILE A 77 4.42 -9.93 10.22
C ILE A 77 3.09 -9.20 10.46
N ALA A 78 2.23 -9.11 9.44
CA ALA A 78 0.92 -8.47 9.58
C ALA A 78 0.02 -9.20 10.59
N VAL A 79 0.03 -10.54 10.60
CA VAL A 79 -0.68 -11.35 11.60
C VAL A 79 -0.11 -11.15 13.00
N ILE A 80 1.22 -11.16 13.13
CA ILE A 80 1.90 -10.93 14.41
C ILE A 80 1.52 -9.55 14.97
N ASN A 81 1.51 -8.50 14.15
CA ASN A 81 1.07 -7.17 14.56
C ASN A 81 -0.37 -7.17 15.09
N ASN A 82 -1.26 -7.88 14.38
CA ASN A 82 -2.64 -7.99 14.83
C ASN A 82 -2.76 -8.74 16.16
N MET A 83 -2.06 -9.87 16.29
CA MET A 83 -2.17 -10.73 17.48
C MET A 83 -1.53 -10.09 18.72
N LEU A 84 -0.38 -9.45 18.56
CA LEU A 84 0.41 -8.92 19.69
C LEU A 84 0.02 -7.48 20.07
N VAL A 85 -0.46 -6.68 19.11
CA VAL A 85 -0.69 -5.25 19.35
C VAL A 85 -2.15 -4.86 19.12
N PHE A 86 -2.72 -5.05 17.94
CA PHE A 86 -4.02 -4.49 17.62
C PHE A 86 -5.15 -5.20 18.37
N THR A 87 -5.19 -6.52 18.33
CA THR A 87 -6.23 -7.30 19.04
C THR A 87 -6.22 -7.09 20.54
N PRO A 88 -5.09 -7.12 21.27
CA PRO A 88 -5.04 -6.83 22.69
C PRO A 88 -5.52 -5.42 23.04
N LEU A 89 -5.13 -4.40 22.26
CA LEU A 89 -5.58 -3.02 22.47
C LEU A 89 -7.10 -2.89 22.28
N GLN A 90 -7.62 -3.47 21.19
CA GLN A 90 -9.07 -3.45 20.93
C GLN A 90 -9.86 -4.18 22.01
N LYS A 91 -9.38 -5.33 22.52
CA LYS A 91 -10.00 -6.07 23.62
C LYS A 91 -10.03 -5.28 24.94
N ARG A 92 -9.06 -4.40 25.15
CA ARG A 92 -9.01 -3.48 26.31
C ARG A 92 -9.89 -2.24 26.14
N GLY A 93 -10.64 -2.13 25.05
CA GLY A 93 -11.50 -0.99 24.77
C GLY A 93 -10.74 0.28 24.34
N SER A 94 -9.51 0.14 23.86
CA SER A 94 -8.73 1.29 23.39
C SER A 94 -9.43 2.00 22.21
N SER A 95 -9.37 3.33 22.21
CA SER A 95 -9.95 4.12 21.12
C SER A 95 -9.23 3.82 19.78
N PRO A 96 -9.88 4.02 18.62
CA PRO A 96 -9.25 3.86 17.30
C PRO A 96 -7.97 4.68 17.15
N ALA A 97 -7.91 5.86 17.79
CA ALA A 97 -6.72 6.71 17.77
C ALA A 97 -5.53 6.05 18.48
N ILE A 98 -5.74 5.39 19.62
CA ILE A 98 -4.68 4.68 20.34
C ILE A 98 -4.15 3.51 19.48
N VAL A 99 -5.02 2.76 18.82
CA VAL A 99 -4.63 1.67 17.93
C VAL A 99 -3.85 2.20 16.72
N MET A 100 -4.25 3.34 16.16
CA MET A 100 -3.54 4.02 15.10
C MET A 100 -2.14 4.47 15.56
N ILE A 101 -2.01 5.12 16.72
CA ILE A 101 -0.72 5.54 17.30
C ILE A 101 0.18 4.32 17.55
N SER A 102 -0.38 3.20 18.02
CA SER A 102 0.42 1.98 18.20
C SER A 102 0.99 1.44 16.88
N SER A 103 0.25 1.61 15.79
CA SER A 103 0.76 1.26 14.45
C SER A 103 1.90 2.16 13.98
N MET A 104 1.93 3.43 14.40
CA MET A 104 3.06 4.34 14.16
C MET A 104 4.29 3.90 14.95
N GLY A 105 4.09 3.46 16.21
CA GLY A 105 5.17 2.85 16.99
C GLY A 105 5.76 1.61 16.33
N LEU A 106 4.92 0.72 15.80
CA LEU A 106 5.35 -0.45 15.03
C LEU A 106 6.11 -0.03 13.74
N TRP A 107 5.61 0.98 13.03
CA TRP A 107 6.27 1.52 11.85
C TRP A 107 7.72 1.96 12.15
N ILE A 108 7.91 2.73 13.21
CA ILE A 108 9.24 3.19 13.64
C ILE A 108 10.09 1.98 14.10
N ALA A 109 9.54 1.09 14.94
CA ALA A 109 10.25 -0.07 15.43
C ALA A 109 10.77 -0.98 14.30
N TYR A 110 9.92 -1.29 13.33
CA TYR A 110 10.30 -2.10 12.17
C TYR A 110 11.34 -1.42 11.29
N LYS A 111 11.24 -0.12 11.07
CA LYS A 111 12.24 0.62 10.32
C LYS A 111 13.62 0.49 10.96
N TYR A 112 13.73 0.77 12.27
CA TYR A 112 15.01 0.68 12.97
C TYR A 112 15.49 -0.76 13.19
N LEU A 113 14.56 -1.72 13.32
CA LEU A 113 14.91 -3.14 13.30
C LEU A 113 15.58 -3.54 11.97
N LEU A 114 15.05 -3.02 10.86
CA LEU A 114 15.66 -3.28 9.56
C LEU A 114 17.06 -2.66 9.44
N TYR A 115 17.27 -1.42 9.90
CA TYR A 115 18.61 -0.83 9.99
C TYR A 115 19.55 -1.69 10.81
N MET A 116 19.14 -2.16 11.98
CA MET A 116 19.94 -3.02 12.84
C MET A 116 20.29 -4.36 12.15
N ILE A 117 19.32 -5.00 11.49
CA ILE A 117 19.55 -6.26 10.76
C ILE A 117 20.55 -6.04 9.63
N THR A 118 20.44 -4.94 8.91
CA THR A 118 21.32 -4.62 7.79
C THR A 118 22.74 -4.28 8.26
N ASP A 119 22.89 -3.58 9.37
CA ASP A 119 24.20 -3.30 9.96
C ASP A 119 24.90 -4.56 10.45
N ILE A 120 24.16 -5.45 11.12
CA ILE A 120 24.67 -6.76 11.55
C ILE A 120 25.08 -7.60 10.33
N ALA A 121 24.24 -7.64 9.29
CA ALA A 121 24.55 -8.37 8.06
C ALA A 121 25.82 -7.84 7.39
N ASN A 122 26.03 -6.53 7.34
CA ASN A 122 27.23 -5.91 6.80
C ASN A 122 28.48 -6.20 7.63
N TYR A 123 28.34 -6.27 8.96
CA TYR A 123 29.45 -6.60 9.85
C TYR A 123 29.99 -8.03 9.63
N TYR A 124 29.09 -9.00 9.43
CA TYR A 124 29.44 -10.40 9.24
C TYR A 124 29.70 -10.80 7.79
N THR A 125 29.21 -10.04 6.84
CA THR A 125 29.44 -10.29 5.41
C THR A 125 30.32 -9.19 4.86
N THR A 126 31.46 -9.53 4.29
CA THR A 126 32.35 -8.58 3.59
C THR A 126 31.69 -7.96 2.34
N LYS A 127 30.46 -8.33 2.06
CA LYS A 127 29.62 -7.76 1.00
C LYS A 127 28.78 -6.66 1.63
N ASN A 128 28.92 -5.41 1.17
CA ASN A 128 28.04 -4.29 1.51
C ASN A 128 26.64 -4.58 0.98
N PHE A 129 25.91 -5.51 1.62
CA PHE A 129 24.54 -5.84 1.24
C PHE A 129 23.59 -4.68 1.46
N VAL A 130 23.90 -3.82 2.44
CA VAL A 130 23.07 -2.68 2.79
C VAL A 130 23.94 -1.62 3.42
N SER A 131 24.27 -0.57 2.72
CA SER A 131 24.72 0.64 3.40
C SER A 131 23.49 1.45 3.83
N TYR A 132 23.66 2.39 4.75
CA TYR A 132 22.68 3.47 5.02
C TYR A 132 22.32 4.26 3.75
N GLY A 133 22.93 3.90 2.63
CA GLY A 133 22.73 4.44 1.32
C GLY A 133 21.86 3.52 0.46
N LYS A 134 21.47 4.07 -0.60
CA LYS A 134 20.76 3.57 -1.74
C LYS A 134 21.40 2.30 -2.29
N ILE A 135 20.74 1.14 -2.16
CA ILE A 135 21.14 -0.06 -2.90
C ILE A 135 20.70 0.13 -4.34
N THR A 136 21.65 0.17 -5.25
CA THR A 136 21.36 0.26 -6.67
C THR A 136 21.14 -1.14 -7.23
N TYR A 137 19.97 -1.38 -7.75
CA TYR A 137 19.64 -2.59 -8.49
C TYR A 137 19.93 -2.33 -9.96
N SER A 138 21.08 -2.81 -10.46
CA SER A 138 21.59 -2.47 -11.79
C SER A 138 20.94 -3.25 -12.95
N ASP A 139 20.25 -4.34 -12.66
CA ASP A 139 19.72 -5.27 -13.66
C ASP A 139 18.24 -5.02 -14.03
N VAL A 140 17.81 -3.75 -14.09
CA VAL A 140 16.47 -3.44 -14.58
C VAL A 140 16.52 -3.32 -16.09
N PRO A 141 16.10 -4.34 -16.86
CA PRO A 141 16.02 -4.23 -18.31
C PRO A 141 15.01 -3.12 -18.64
N ARG A 142 15.46 -2.14 -19.43
CA ARG A 142 14.63 -1.06 -19.95
C ARG A 142 14.53 -1.22 -21.45
N GLY A 143 13.33 -1.06 -21.96
CA GLY A 143 13.05 -0.97 -23.38
C GLY A 143 12.56 0.43 -23.73
N SER A 144 12.75 0.87 -24.95
CA SER A 144 12.14 2.09 -25.46
C SER A 144 11.40 1.80 -26.76
N VAL A 145 10.18 2.32 -26.89
CA VAL A 145 9.37 2.27 -28.10
C VAL A 145 8.80 3.65 -28.37
N GLY A 146 9.11 4.22 -29.53
CA GLY A 146 8.60 5.53 -29.92
C GLY A 146 9.04 6.67 -29.00
N GLY A 147 10.24 6.58 -28.36
CA GLY A 147 10.74 7.59 -27.42
C GLY A 147 10.14 7.52 -26.03
N ILE A 148 9.41 6.45 -25.70
CA ILE A 148 8.86 6.19 -24.36
C ILE A 148 9.67 5.05 -23.75
N ASP A 149 10.28 5.32 -22.59
CA ASP A 149 11.00 4.32 -21.81
C ASP A 149 10.05 3.52 -20.93
N PHE A 150 10.12 2.20 -20.98
CA PHE A 150 9.40 1.30 -20.09
C PHE A 150 10.37 0.25 -19.51
N SER A 151 10.11 -0.15 -18.28
CA SER A 151 10.87 -1.19 -17.60
C SER A 151 10.12 -2.52 -17.62
N GLN A 152 10.83 -3.64 -17.47
CA GLN A 152 10.18 -4.94 -17.25
C GLN A 152 9.31 -4.93 -15.98
N ALA A 153 9.61 -4.05 -15.03
CA ALA A 153 8.76 -3.81 -13.87
C ALA A 153 7.34 -3.34 -14.25
N LEU A 154 7.15 -2.73 -15.43
CA LEU A 154 5.81 -2.37 -15.91
C LEU A 154 4.96 -3.63 -16.13
N VAL A 155 5.49 -4.63 -16.80
CA VAL A 155 4.77 -5.89 -17.06
C VAL A 155 4.52 -6.62 -15.74
N ALA A 156 5.52 -6.70 -14.88
CA ALA A 156 5.39 -7.34 -13.55
C ALA A 156 4.34 -6.64 -12.68
N SER A 157 4.34 -5.30 -12.63
CA SER A 157 3.35 -4.54 -11.87
C SER A 157 1.95 -4.63 -12.47
N LEU A 158 1.81 -4.67 -13.80
CA LEU A 158 0.53 -4.89 -14.46
C LEU A 158 -0.06 -6.25 -14.11
N VAL A 159 0.75 -7.31 -14.19
CA VAL A 159 0.33 -8.66 -13.79
C VAL A 159 -0.04 -8.69 -12.32
N ALA A 160 0.80 -8.15 -11.45
CA ALA A 160 0.56 -8.15 -9.99
C ALA A 160 -0.68 -7.32 -9.61
N ALA A 161 -0.87 -6.14 -10.21
CA ALA A 161 -2.06 -5.31 -9.96
C ALA A 161 -3.32 -6.02 -10.45
N SER A 162 -3.29 -6.59 -11.65
CA SER A 162 -4.41 -7.37 -12.20
C SER A 162 -4.74 -8.58 -11.33
N LEU A 163 -3.72 -9.35 -10.92
CA LEU A 163 -3.90 -10.47 -9.99
C LEU A 163 -4.45 -10.00 -8.65
N THR A 164 -3.96 -8.89 -8.09
CA THR A 164 -4.47 -8.33 -6.83
C THR A 164 -5.96 -8.01 -6.94
N VAL A 165 -6.38 -7.31 -8.00
CA VAL A 165 -7.80 -6.97 -8.24
C VAL A 165 -8.63 -8.24 -8.39
N VAL A 166 -8.21 -9.17 -9.24
CA VAL A 166 -8.94 -10.41 -9.52
C VAL A 166 -9.02 -11.29 -8.28
N LEU A 167 -7.90 -11.50 -7.57
CA LEU A 167 -7.86 -12.31 -6.36
C LEU A 167 -8.74 -11.72 -5.25
N LEU A 168 -8.66 -10.40 -5.02
CA LEU A 168 -9.52 -9.75 -4.02
C LEU A 168 -10.99 -9.80 -4.42
N TYR A 169 -11.31 -9.62 -5.70
CA TYR A 169 -12.68 -9.76 -6.20
C TYR A 169 -13.21 -11.20 -5.99
N ILE A 170 -12.46 -12.20 -6.44
CA ILE A 170 -12.86 -13.62 -6.27
C ILE A 170 -12.98 -13.95 -4.78
N LEU A 171 -11.98 -13.57 -3.98
CA LEU A 171 -11.98 -13.79 -2.53
C LEU A 171 -13.25 -13.25 -1.89
N LEU A 172 -13.57 -11.98 -2.14
CA LEU A 172 -14.67 -11.30 -1.48
C LEU A 172 -16.04 -11.71 -2.01
N GLU A 173 -16.19 -11.88 -3.32
CA GLU A 173 -17.52 -12.12 -3.92
C GLU A 173 -17.86 -13.61 -4.10
N LYS A 174 -16.84 -14.46 -4.33
CA LYS A 174 -17.08 -15.86 -4.73
C LYS A 174 -16.77 -16.87 -3.62
N THR A 175 -16.06 -16.49 -2.53
CA THR A 175 -15.64 -17.46 -1.50
C THR A 175 -16.46 -17.38 -0.22
N LYS A 176 -16.46 -18.49 0.56
CA LYS A 176 -17.03 -18.53 1.92
C LYS A 176 -16.25 -17.58 2.87
N ILE A 177 -14.93 -17.50 2.70
CA ILE A 177 -14.06 -16.61 3.50
C ILE A 177 -14.43 -15.14 3.26
N GLY A 178 -14.66 -14.74 2.02
CA GLY A 178 -15.09 -13.38 1.69
C GLY A 178 -16.45 -13.01 2.27
N ARG A 179 -17.40 -13.96 2.27
CA ARG A 179 -18.68 -13.76 2.97
C ARG A 179 -18.48 -13.55 4.47
N ALA A 180 -17.62 -14.37 5.10
CA ALA A 180 -17.28 -14.23 6.51
C ALA A 180 -16.56 -12.90 6.81
N MET A 181 -15.63 -12.44 5.93
CA MET A 181 -14.99 -11.14 6.04
C MET A 181 -16.01 -9.99 6.01
N ARG A 182 -16.99 -10.04 5.10
CA ARG A 182 -18.05 -9.03 5.05
C ARG A 182 -18.92 -9.05 6.31
N ALA A 183 -19.33 -10.23 6.76
CA ALA A 183 -20.12 -10.37 7.99
C ALA A 183 -19.38 -9.79 9.21
N VAL A 184 -18.07 -10.07 9.35
CA VAL A 184 -17.24 -9.52 10.43
C VAL A 184 -17.07 -8.00 10.28
N ALA A 185 -16.95 -7.48 9.05
CA ALA A 185 -16.83 -6.05 8.77
C ALA A 185 -18.11 -5.27 9.12
N ASP A 186 -19.28 -5.86 8.86
CA ASP A 186 -20.59 -5.25 9.08
C ASP A 186 -21.00 -5.31 10.56
N ASN A 187 -20.94 -6.48 11.17
CA ASN A 187 -21.24 -6.65 12.60
C ASN A 187 -20.41 -7.80 13.21
N PRO A 188 -19.27 -7.48 13.85
CA PRO A 188 -18.38 -8.50 14.43
C PRO A 188 -19.05 -9.39 15.48
N SER A 189 -19.93 -8.82 16.34
CA SER A 189 -20.61 -9.56 17.42
C SER A 189 -21.64 -10.52 16.84
N LEU A 190 -22.44 -10.08 15.88
CA LEU A 190 -23.43 -10.93 15.21
C LEU A 190 -22.76 -12.05 14.42
N ALA A 191 -21.64 -11.77 13.75
CA ALA A 191 -20.87 -12.78 13.03
C ALA A 191 -20.37 -13.89 13.98
N GLU A 192 -19.87 -13.51 15.16
CA GLU A 192 -19.36 -14.46 16.16
C GLU A 192 -20.47 -15.34 16.73
N ILE A 193 -21.63 -14.77 17.07
CA ILE A 193 -22.81 -15.52 17.52
C ILE A 193 -23.32 -16.46 16.41
N SER A 194 -23.17 -16.09 15.14
CA SER A 194 -23.53 -16.92 13.99
C SER A 194 -22.49 -18.02 13.69
N GLY A 195 -21.50 -18.24 14.57
CA GLY A 195 -20.49 -19.29 14.44
C GLY A 195 -19.31 -18.94 13.52
N ILE A 196 -19.16 -17.68 13.08
CA ILE A 196 -18.02 -17.26 12.29
C ILE A 196 -16.83 -17.00 13.22
N PRO A 197 -15.68 -17.71 13.03
CA PRO A 197 -14.50 -17.54 13.89
C PRO A 197 -13.80 -16.19 13.59
N ARG A 198 -14.28 -15.12 14.25
CA ARG A 198 -13.83 -13.74 14.00
C ARG A 198 -12.30 -13.59 14.01
N ALA A 199 -11.62 -14.19 15.00
CA ALA A 199 -10.16 -14.06 15.11
C ALA A 199 -9.44 -14.64 13.90
N LEU A 200 -9.88 -15.81 13.40
CA LEU A 200 -9.33 -16.43 12.21
C LEU A 200 -9.54 -15.56 10.96
N ILE A 201 -10.75 -15.03 10.79
CA ILE A 201 -11.08 -14.17 9.64
C ILE A 201 -10.24 -12.89 9.64
N ILE A 202 -10.07 -12.25 10.79
CA ILE A 202 -9.23 -11.06 10.93
C ILE A 202 -7.76 -11.41 10.63
N ASN A 203 -7.22 -12.49 11.17
CA ASN A 203 -5.84 -12.90 10.92
C ASN A 203 -5.60 -13.26 9.44
N LEU A 204 -6.54 -13.95 8.79
CA LEU A 204 -6.48 -14.22 7.35
C LEU A 204 -6.51 -12.92 6.53
N THR A 205 -7.31 -11.95 6.94
CA THR A 205 -7.33 -10.63 6.29
C THR A 205 -5.96 -9.97 6.38
N TRP A 206 -5.36 -9.93 7.57
CA TRP A 206 -4.02 -9.35 7.76
C TRP A 206 -2.95 -10.10 6.96
N PHE A 207 -2.99 -11.43 6.96
CA PHE A 207 -2.03 -12.25 6.20
C PHE A 207 -2.09 -11.96 4.70
N ILE A 208 -3.29 -11.97 4.12
CA ILE A 208 -3.48 -11.72 2.68
C ILE A 208 -3.06 -10.28 2.34
N CYS A 209 -3.50 -9.30 3.15
CA CYS A 209 -3.19 -7.89 2.91
C CYS A 209 -1.68 -7.61 3.01
N GLY A 210 -1.03 -8.08 4.09
CA GLY A 210 0.42 -7.92 4.26
C GLY A 210 1.20 -8.63 3.16
N GLY A 211 0.80 -9.86 2.79
CA GLY A 211 1.44 -10.63 1.75
C GLY A 211 1.40 -9.96 0.37
N ILE A 212 0.24 -9.46 -0.05
CA ILE A 212 0.10 -8.74 -1.33
C ILE A 212 1.00 -7.50 -1.37
N VAL A 213 1.06 -6.74 -0.28
CA VAL A 213 1.90 -5.55 -0.19
C VAL A 213 3.39 -5.89 -0.27
N GLY A 214 3.81 -7.00 0.36
CA GLY A 214 5.17 -7.49 0.26
C GLY A 214 5.57 -7.88 -1.16
N VAL A 215 4.68 -8.55 -1.89
CA VAL A 215 4.88 -8.85 -3.32
C VAL A 215 5.04 -7.55 -4.13
N GLY A 216 4.20 -6.55 -3.86
CA GLY A 216 4.34 -5.24 -4.47
C GLY A 216 5.71 -4.60 -4.19
N GLY A 217 6.24 -4.78 -2.96
CA GLY A 217 7.58 -4.32 -2.57
C GLY A 217 8.70 -4.98 -3.39
N VAL A 218 8.60 -6.28 -3.67
CA VAL A 218 9.54 -6.99 -4.56
C VAL A 218 9.56 -6.34 -5.95
N ILE A 219 8.39 -6.08 -6.52
CA ILE A 219 8.28 -5.48 -7.87
C ILE A 219 8.74 -4.01 -7.85
N TRP A 220 8.45 -3.30 -6.74
CA TRP A 220 8.91 -1.92 -6.54
C TRP A 220 10.43 -1.80 -6.61
N THR A 221 11.17 -2.79 -6.10
CA THR A 221 12.63 -2.84 -6.19
C THR A 221 13.11 -2.78 -7.64
N SER A 222 12.50 -3.57 -8.50
CA SER A 222 12.83 -3.61 -9.93
C SER A 222 12.46 -2.30 -10.66
N PHE A 223 11.44 -1.59 -10.22
CA PHE A 223 11.03 -0.31 -10.80
C PHE A 223 11.90 0.84 -10.31
N SER A 224 12.11 0.94 -8.99
CA SER A 224 12.82 2.05 -8.36
C SER A 224 14.31 2.07 -8.71
N GLY A 225 14.90 0.91 -9.01
CA GLY A 225 16.34 0.76 -9.27
C GLY A 225 17.22 1.08 -8.07
N ALA A 226 16.62 1.47 -6.95
CA ALA A 226 17.34 1.78 -5.72
C ALA A 226 16.40 1.75 -4.52
N ILE A 227 16.79 1.04 -3.47
CA ILE A 227 16.01 0.85 -2.26
C ILE A 227 16.78 1.38 -1.05
N THR A 228 16.04 2.04 -0.17
CA THR A 228 16.49 2.44 1.16
C THR A 228 15.54 1.83 2.19
N PRO A 229 15.95 1.75 3.48
CA PRO A 229 15.06 1.31 4.55
C PRO A 229 13.78 2.16 4.70
N GLU A 230 13.70 3.29 4.01
CA GLU A 230 12.58 4.22 3.98
C GLU A 230 11.73 4.10 2.69
N ALA A 231 11.95 3.04 1.90
CA ALA A 231 11.27 2.88 0.61
C ALA A 231 9.74 2.91 0.73
N GLY A 232 9.18 2.25 1.75
CA GLY A 232 7.75 2.27 2.02
C GLY A 232 7.25 3.62 2.53
N ASP A 233 8.09 4.38 3.26
CA ASP A 233 7.73 5.70 3.78
C ASP A 233 7.43 6.68 2.66
N SER A 234 8.15 6.56 1.54
CA SER A 234 7.95 7.40 0.36
C SER A 234 6.61 7.18 -0.32
N MET A 235 5.94 6.06 -0.04
CA MET A 235 4.67 5.65 -0.66
C MET A 235 3.47 5.77 0.27
N ILE A 236 3.69 5.89 1.59
CA ILE A 236 2.59 5.77 2.56
C ILE A 236 1.56 6.88 2.42
N LEU A 237 1.99 8.10 2.11
CA LEU A 237 1.09 9.25 1.94
C LEU A 237 0.12 9.00 0.76
N GLN A 238 0.65 8.53 -0.37
CA GLN A 238 -0.13 8.21 -1.57
C GLN A 238 -1.10 7.07 -1.29
N VAL A 239 -0.61 6.00 -0.65
CA VAL A 239 -1.41 4.82 -0.31
C VAL A 239 -2.60 5.18 0.58
N PHE A 240 -2.39 6.04 1.59
CA PHE A 240 -3.47 6.54 2.43
C PHE A 240 -4.41 7.46 1.65
N THR A 241 -3.88 8.38 0.85
CA THR A 241 -4.71 9.30 0.06
C THR A 241 -5.65 8.53 -0.87
N VAL A 242 -5.13 7.52 -1.56
CA VAL A 242 -5.92 6.62 -2.41
C VAL A 242 -6.99 5.88 -1.60
N GLY A 243 -6.62 5.35 -0.41
CA GLY A 243 -7.55 4.68 0.50
C GLY A 243 -8.66 5.62 0.98
N PHE A 244 -8.33 6.87 1.32
CA PHE A 244 -9.31 7.87 1.77
C PHE A 244 -10.25 8.31 0.63
N ILE A 245 -9.79 8.42 -0.61
CA ILE A 245 -10.67 8.63 -1.78
C ILE A 245 -11.68 7.48 -1.90
N GLY A 246 -11.26 6.25 -1.62
CA GLY A 246 -12.14 5.07 -1.53
C GLY A 246 -13.06 5.07 -0.30
N GLY A 247 -12.91 6.03 0.62
CA GLY A 247 -13.57 6.07 1.92
C GLY A 247 -13.13 4.94 2.83
N LEU A 248 -11.99 4.29 2.56
CA LEU A 248 -11.46 3.10 3.25
C LEU A 248 -12.44 1.91 3.35
N VAL A 249 -13.45 1.88 2.49
CA VAL A 249 -14.51 0.84 2.50
C VAL A 249 -14.72 0.21 1.13
N SER A 250 -14.67 1.01 0.08
CA SER A 250 -14.99 0.57 -1.28
C SER A 250 -13.72 0.31 -2.08
N LEU A 251 -13.46 -0.96 -2.42
CA LEU A 251 -12.32 -1.34 -3.28
C LEU A 251 -12.39 -0.70 -4.67
N LEU A 252 -13.59 -0.59 -5.25
CA LEU A 252 -13.77 0.05 -6.56
C LEU A 252 -13.36 1.52 -6.52
N ARG A 253 -13.84 2.27 -5.51
CA ARG A 253 -13.47 3.70 -5.36
C ARG A 253 -11.98 3.86 -5.05
N THR A 254 -11.39 2.96 -4.26
CA THR A 254 -9.93 2.91 -4.04
C THR A 254 -9.19 2.72 -5.35
N GLY A 255 -9.68 1.82 -6.22
CA GLY A 255 -9.10 1.63 -7.56
C GLY A 255 -9.15 2.89 -8.43
N ILE A 256 -10.27 3.59 -8.44
CA ILE A 256 -10.39 4.89 -9.13
C ILE A 256 -9.43 5.91 -8.50
N GLY A 257 -9.34 5.96 -7.16
CA GLY A 257 -8.41 6.82 -6.43
C GLY A 257 -6.97 6.59 -6.79
N ALA A 258 -6.56 5.34 -7.02
CA ALA A 258 -5.20 4.99 -7.45
C ALA A 258 -4.84 5.64 -8.80
N VAL A 259 -5.74 5.56 -9.77
CA VAL A 259 -5.56 6.19 -11.08
C VAL A 259 -5.54 7.72 -10.97
N LEU A 260 -6.46 8.28 -10.19
CA LEU A 260 -6.56 9.73 -10.00
C LEU A 260 -5.31 10.32 -9.34
N ILE A 261 -4.82 9.73 -8.25
CA ILE A 261 -3.61 10.22 -7.55
C ILE A 261 -2.39 10.07 -8.46
N ALA A 262 -2.24 8.94 -9.14
CA ALA A 262 -1.13 8.75 -10.07
C ALA A 262 -1.14 9.79 -11.20
N ALA A 263 -2.32 10.13 -11.74
CA ALA A 263 -2.47 11.18 -12.75
C ALA A 263 -2.13 12.57 -12.18
N ILE A 264 -2.68 12.93 -11.02
CA ILE A 264 -2.42 14.22 -10.37
C ILE A 264 -0.93 14.40 -10.08
N GLU A 265 -0.26 13.39 -9.55
CA GLU A 265 1.16 13.47 -9.21
C GLU A 265 2.07 13.54 -10.42
N ASN A 266 1.79 12.77 -11.48
CA ASN A 266 2.72 12.64 -12.59
C ASN A 266 2.36 13.61 -13.74
N VAL A 267 1.11 13.63 -14.16
CA VAL A 267 0.66 14.53 -15.23
C VAL A 267 0.45 15.95 -14.67
N GLY A 268 -0.14 16.08 -13.48
CA GLY A 268 -0.36 17.38 -12.85
C GLY A 268 0.95 18.13 -12.61
N ILE A 269 1.97 17.49 -12.05
CA ILE A 269 3.28 18.13 -11.84
C ILE A 269 3.97 18.46 -13.16
N ALA A 270 3.82 17.62 -14.20
CA ALA A 270 4.39 17.90 -15.52
C ALA A 270 3.78 19.16 -16.16
N VAL A 271 2.46 19.34 -15.99
CA VAL A 271 1.75 20.57 -16.43
C VAL A 271 2.22 21.78 -15.64
N LEU A 272 2.28 21.67 -14.29
CA LEU A 272 2.76 22.77 -13.43
C LEU A 272 4.21 23.17 -13.72
N ASN A 273 5.06 22.18 -14.00
CA ASN A 273 6.44 22.44 -14.40
C ASN A 273 6.50 23.17 -15.75
N ALA A 274 5.73 22.74 -16.74
CA ALA A 274 5.75 23.33 -18.07
C ALA A 274 5.23 24.78 -18.12
N PHE A 275 4.18 25.10 -17.34
CA PHE A 275 3.56 26.43 -17.37
C PHE A 275 4.08 27.40 -16.30
N PHE A 276 4.50 26.86 -15.14
CA PHE A 276 4.88 27.69 -13.98
C PHE A 276 6.31 27.44 -13.50
N GLY A 277 7.07 26.52 -14.15
CA GLY A 277 8.44 26.20 -13.74
C GLY A 277 8.55 25.50 -12.38
N ILE A 278 7.45 24.93 -11.85
CA ILE A 278 7.44 24.27 -10.54
C ILE A 278 8.25 22.97 -10.61
N PRO A 279 9.28 22.77 -9.76
CA PRO A 279 10.10 21.56 -9.79
C PRO A 279 9.31 20.28 -9.53
N VAL A 280 9.70 19.17 -10.18
CA VAL A 280 9.07 17.86 -10.02
C VAL A 280 9.14 17.34 -8.58
N SER A 281 10.10 17.81 -7.77
CA SER A 281 10.22 17.50 -6.34
C SER A 281 9.00 17.93 -5.51
N PHE A 282 8.15 18.82 -6.02
CA PHE A 282 6.89 19.22 -5.38
C PHE A 282 5.74 18.20 -5.57
N ARG A 283 6.00 17.05 -6.20
CA ARG A 283 4.99 15.98 -6.36
C ARG A 283 4.27 15.60 -5.05
N PRO A 284 4.94 15.39 -3.90
CA PRO A 284 4.25 15.07 -2.64
C PRO A 284 3.29 16.15 -2.16
N PHE A 285 3.53 17.41 -2.50
CA PHE A 285 2.62 18.50 -2.18
C PHE A 285 1.25 18.33 -2.86
N LEU A 286 1.21 17.89 -4.12
CA LEU A 286 -0.05 17.62 -4.82
C LEU A 286 -0.85 16.50 -4.15
N THR A 287 -0.17 15.44 -3.71
CA THR A 287 -0.81 14.36 -2.96
C THR A 287 -1.38 14.86 -1.65
N PHE A 288 -0.59 15.64 -0.91
CA PHE A 288 -1.03 16.18 0.38
C PHE A 288 -2.21 17.14 0.24
N ALA A 289 -2.18 18.02 -0.77
CA ALA A 289 -3.30 18.91 -1.09
C ALA A 289 -4.57 18.11 -1.45
N THR A 290 -4.42 17.05 -2.24
CA THR A 290 -5.52 16.15 -2.59
C THR A 290 -6.05 15.40 -1.37
N LEU A 291 -5.18 14.94 -0.47
CA LEU A 291 -5.56 14.30 0.78
C LEU A 291 -6.42 15.24 1.64
N ILE A 292 -5.94 16.46 1.88
CA ILE A 292 -6.67 17.45 2.68
C ILE A 292 -8.04 17.75 2.04
N THR A 293 -8.06 18.00 0.74
CA THR A 293 -9.30 18.28 0.00
C THR A 293 -10.27 17.11 0.11
N THR A 294 -9.78 15.87 -0.01
CA THR A 294 -10.61 14.66 0.13
C THR A 294 -11.18 14.52 1.53
N LEU A 295 -10.36 14.75 2.57
CA LEU A 295 -10.81 14.66 3.98
C LEU A 295 -11.83 15.75 4.33
N ILE A 296 -11.71 16.94 3.76
CA ILE A 296 -12.68 18.02 3.95
C ILE A 296 -14.00 17.72 3.21
N ALA A 297 -13.89 17.25 1.96
CA ALA A 297 -15.06 16.99 1.11
C ALA A 297 -15.78 15.69 1.52
N PHE A 298 -15.05 14.67 1.94
CA PHE A 298 -15.55 13.33 2.26
C PHE A 298 -14.94 12.82 3.57
N PRO A 299 -15.33 13.37 4.73
CA PRO A 299 -14.80 12.90 6.00
C PRO A 299 -15.10 11.40 6.18
N PRO A 300 -14.12 10.58 6.63
CA PRO A 300 -14.31 9.16 6.83
C PRO A 300 -15.42 8.91 7.84
N LEU A 301 -16.31 7.98 7.53
CA LEU A 301 -17.43 7.59 8.39
C LEU A 301 -16.89 7.11 9.76
N GLY A 302 -16.98 7.94 10.77
CA GLY A 302 -16.48 7.66 12.14
C GLY A 302 -15.79 8.83 12.83
N ALA A 303 -15.41 9.87 12.10
CA ALA A 303 -14.83 11.09 12.69
C ALA A 303 -15.95 12.09 13.03
N GLY A 304 -16.66 11.86 14.13
CA GLY A 304 -17.67 12.79 14.65
C GLY A 304 -19.05 12.61 14.01
N GLY A 305 -20.00 12.19 14.80
CA GLY A 305 -21.38 11.98 14.37
C GLY A 305 -21.98 13.14 13.61
N GLY A 306 -22.50 12.82 12.44
CA GLY A 306 -23.50 13.61 11.76
C GLY A 306 -22.99 14.76 10.91
N LEU A 307 -22.92 14.48 9.61
CA LEU A 307 -23.13 15.36 8.45
C LEU A 307 -22.25 14.87 7.28
N PRO A 308 -22.73 14.63 6.08
CA PRO A 308 -23.46 15.60 5.26
C PRO A 308 -24.70 15.07 4.51
N TYR A 309 -25.48 14.16 5.08
CA TYR A 309 -26.77 13.79 4.45
C TYR A 309 -27.81 14.93 4.45
N ARG A 310 -27.49 16.09 5.06
CA ARG A 310 -28.39 17.24 5.09
C ARG A 310 -28.51 18.00 3.77
N PHE A 311 -27.54 17.90 2.88
CA PHE A 311 -27.57 18.64 1.60
C PHE A 311 -28.41 17.95 0.51
N LEU A 312 -28.57 16.62 0.57
CA LEU A 312 -29.38 15.88 -0.43
C LEU A 312 -30.88 15.77 -0.08
N ARG A 313 -31.31 16.20 1.11
CA ARG A 313 -32.70 16.09 1.54
C ARG A 313 -33.49 17.37 1.43
N ARG A 314 -32.95 18.46 0.83
CA ARG A 314 -33.68 19.72 0.59
C ARG A 314 -34.47 19.76 -0.72
N GLY A 315 -34.49 18.68 -1.51
CA GLY A 315 -35.19 18.61 -2.80
C GLY A 315 -36.51 17.82 -2.82
N SER A 316 -36.96 17.26 -1.69
CA SER A 316 -38.21 16.47 -1.67
C SER A 316 -39.16 16.93 -0.55
N LYS A 317 -39.62 18.17 -0.63
CA LYS A 317 -40.87 18.63 -0.05
C LYS A 317 -41.44 19.69 -0.98
N LYS A 318 -42.20 19.24 -1.96
CA LYS A 318 -43.39 19.85 -2.50
C LYS A 318 -44.29 18.73 -3.03
#